data_21a22670ed835519e523cef0abc724d0
#
_entry.id   21a22670ed835519e523cef0abc724d0
#
_cell.length_a   1.000
_cell.length_b   1.000
_cell.length_c   1.000
_cell.angle_alpha   90.00
_cell.angle_beta   90.00
_cell.angle_gamma   90.00
#
_symmetry.space_group_name_H-M   'P 1'
#
loop_
_entity.id
_entity.type
_entity.pdbx_description
1 polymer ?
#
loop_
_entity_poly.entity_id
_entity_poly.type
_entity_poly.pdbx_seq_one_letter_code
_entity_poly.pdbx_strand_id
1 'polypeptide(L)'
;WRDYNLKGKAPDDLPLTRYSGTPYGWMIARTGWDANSVIAEMKINEQFVGNHQHMDGGSFQIYHKGPLAIDAGAYSGSSGGYNSPNNKNYFKRTIAHNSLLVYDPDEKFECWNYGGGGKTRFAANDGGQRMCGEGWKTCNSLDSLLSEEYTVGKVLAHGFGPDAQTPDYSYLKGDITQAYTRKVKEAKRSFVFLNLQSEQVPAALIVYDKVVASNSGYRKYWLLHSIEEPTLESNTFTVRRTKDGDSGMLHNTVLLPQADNMHIDKACRILGLVGRRR
;
A
#
# COMPACT_ATOMS: atom_id res chain seq x y z
N TRP A 1 -2.85 13.49 33.46
CA TRP A 1 -3.96 14.36 33.92
C TRP A 1 -4.82 14.70 32.71
N ARG A 2 -6.10 14.28 32.68
CA ARG A 2 -7.07 14.75 31.69
C ARG A 2 -7.71 16.02 32.22
N ASP A 3 -7.54 17.14 31.53
CA ASP A 3 -8.34 18.33 31.76
C ASP A 3 -9.69 18.14 31.06
N TYR A 4 -10.71 17.83 31.81
CA TYR A 4 -12.08 17.61 31.31
C TYR A 4 -12.76 18.91 30.82
N ASN A 5 -12.15 20.06 31.03
CA ASN A 5 -12.63 21.37 30.57
C ASN A 5 -12.04 21.81 29.23
N LEU A 6 -11.08 21.05 28.68
CA LEU A 6 -10.55 21.31 27.34
C LEU A 6 -11.65 21.06 26.30
N LYS A 7 -12.14 22.15 25.72
CA LYS A 7 -12.96 22.07 24.51
C LYS A 7 -12.06 21.63 23.37
N GLY A 8 -12.39 20.52 22.73
CA GLY A 8 -11.72 20.09 21.50
C GLY A 8 -11.87 21.18 20.42
N LYS A 9 -10.83 21.40 19.64
CA LYS A 9 -10.95 22.17 18.40
C LYS A 9 -11.64 21.32 17.33
N ALA A 10 -12.43 21.95 16.48
CA ALA A 10 -12.96 21.29 15.31
C ALA A 10 -11.80 20.82 14.38
N PRO A 11 -11.88 19.67 13.74
CA PRO A 11 -10.84 19.18 12.84
C PRO A 11 -10.65 20.08 11.60
N ASP A 12 -11.63 20.94 11.27
CA ASP A 12 -11.60 21.86 10.13
C ASP A 12 -10.41 22.83 10.14
N ASP A 13 -9.84 23.08 11.32
CA ASP A 13 -8.61 23.89 11.47
C ASP A 13 -7.32 23.11 11.11
N LEU A 14 -7.42 21.82 10.88
CA LEU A 14 -6.26 20.97 10.58
C LEU A 14 -5.96 20.92 9.08
N PRO A 15 -4.68 20.79 8.69
CA PRO A 15 -4.31 20.63 7.30
C PRO A 15 -5.01 19.45 6.61
N LEU A 16 -5.40 19.62 5.36
CA LEU A 16 -5.97 18.53 4.52
C LEU A 16 -4.91 17.58 3.99
N THR A 17 -3.64 17.98 4.01
CA THR A 17 -2.53 17.10 3.68
C THR A 17 -1.46 17.10 4.74
N ARG A 18 -0.85 15.92 4.97
CA ARG A 18 0.27 15.78 5.88
C ARG A 18 1.27 14.75 5.37
N TYR A 19 2.52 15.14 5.32
CA TYR A 19 3.64 14.26 5.07
C TYR A 19 4.32 13.89 6.39
N SER A 20 4.58 12.61 6.60
CA SER A 20 5.38 12.06 7.69
C SER A 20 6.68 11.54 7.08
N GLY A 21 7.79 12.22 7.40
CA GLY A 21 9.11 11.91 6.86
C GLY A 21 9.69 10.59 7.35
N THR A 22 10.99 10.45 7.18
CA THR A 22 11.78 9.28 7.62
C THR A 22 11.50 8.95 9.10
N PRO A 23 11.29 7.68 9.44
CA PRO A 23 11.51 6.47 8.65
C PRO A 23 10.29 5.99 7.83
N TYR A 24 9.19 6.71 7.86
CA TYR A 24 7.91 6.25 7.29
C TYR A 24 7.76 6.60 5.81
N GLY A 25 7.99 7.85 5.43
CA GLY A 25 7.74 8.31 4.07
C GLY A 25 6.27 8.17 3.69
N TRP A 26 5.34 8.60 4.55
CA TRP A 26 3.90 8.50 4.35
C TRP A 26 3.28 9.87 4.08
N MET A 27 2.24 9.87 3.26
CA MET A 27 1.44 11.04 3.02
C MET A 27 -0.04 10.70 3.16
N ILE A 28 -0.77 11.49 3.92
CA ILE A 28 -2.23 11.45 3.98
C ILE A 28 -2.72 12.71 3.29
N ALA A 29 -3.65 12.55 2.36
CA ALA A 29 -4.32 13.64 1.65
C ALA A 29 -5.84 13.43 1.73
N ARG A 30 -6.58 14.54 1.82
CA ARG A 30 -8.04 14.51 1.91
C ARG A 30 -8.68 15.73 1.27
N THR A 31 -9.95 15.63 0.93
CA THR A 31 -10.72 16.75 0.36
C THR A 31 -11.38 17.63 1.42
N GLY A 32 -11.49 17.14 2.65
CA GLY A 32 -12.12 17.82 3.77
C GLY A 32 -12.10 16.98 5.04
N TRP A 33 -12.84 17.44 6.07
CA TRP A 33 -12.95 16.76 7.37
C TRP A 33 -14.36 16.24 7.65
N ASP A 34 -15.31 16.41 6.73
CA ASP A 34 -16.68 15.94 6.84
C ASP A 34 -16.83 14.47 6.38
N ALA A 35 -18.02 13.92 6.57
CA ALA A 35 -18.33 12.53 6.22
C ALA A 35 -18.32 12.22 4.72
N ASN A 36 -18.35 13.26 3.86
CA ASN A 36 -18.31 13.11 2.40
C ASN A 36 -16.87 13.25 1.85
N SER A 37 -15.90 13.51 2.71
CA SER A 37 -14.53 13.71 2.28
C SER A 37 -13.88 12.44 1.78
N VAL A 38 -13.08 12.57 0.72
CA VAL A 38 -12.17 11.53 0.26
C VAL A 38 -10.90 11.58 1.11
N ILE A 39 -10.39 10.41 1.49
CA ILE A 39 -9.11 10.25 2.19
C ILE A 39 -8.26 9.27 1.39
N ALA A 40 -7.03 9.67 1.10
CA ALA A 40 -6.01 8.79 0.54
C ALA A 40 -4.80 8.71 1.48
N GLU A 41 -4.35 7.51 1.77
CA GLU A 41 -3.06 7.22 2.37
C GLU A 41 -2.11 6.71 1.29
N MET A 42 -0.90 7.25 1.24
CA MET A 42 0.15 6.88 0.29
C MET A 42 1.43 6.59 1.07
N LYS A 43 2.05 5.45 0.84
CA LYS A 43 3.23 4.98 1.59
C LYS A 43 4.40 4.72 0.66
N ILE A 44 5.59 5.06 1.11
CA ILE A 44 6.85 4.56 0.52
C ILE A 44 7.48 3.53 1.44
N ASN A 45 7.48 3.77 2.74
CA ASN A 45 8.19 3.00 3.76
C ASN A 45 9.70 3.00 3.51
N GLU A 46 10.43 3.87 4.21
CA GLU A 46 11.87 3.97 3.99
C GLU A 46 12.64 2.92 4.79
N GLN A 47 12.18 2.61 6.00
CA GLN A 47 12.81 1.64 6.88
C GLN A 47 11.84 0.54 7.31
N PHE A 48 12.36 -0.67 7.43
CA PHE A 48 11.62 -1.79 7.98
C PHE A 48 12.02 -2.00 9.44
N VAL A 49 11.19 -1.56 10.36
CA VAL A 49 11.44 -1.68 11.82
C VAL A 49 10.96 -2.99 12.41
N GLY A 50 10.26 -3.80 11.65
CA GLY A 50 9.74 -5.10 12.10
C GLY A 50 8.45 -5.02 12.91
N ASN A 51 8.21 -6.02 13.75
CA ASN A 51 7.04 -6.16 14.63
C ASN A 51 5.71 -6.10 13.85
N HIS A 52 4.90 -5.07 14.02
CA HIS A 52 3.59 -4.94 13.38
C HIS A 52 3.62 -4.40 11.96
N GLN A 53 4.78 -4.02 11.45
CA GLN A 53 4.93 -3.50 10.09
C GLN A 53 4.68 -4.58 9.04
N HIS A 54 4.02 -4.20 7.95
CA HIS A 54 3.76 -5.06 6.79
C HIS A 54 4.78 -4.82 5.67
N MET A 55 4.85 -5.72 4.70
CA MET A 55 5.64 -5.58 3.47
C MET A 55 4.82 -4.82 2.44
N ASP A 56 4.51 -3.58 2.73
CA ASP A 56 3.55 -2.74 2.03
C ASP A 56 4.17 -1.44 1.47
N GLY A 57 5.48 -1.44 1.26
CA GLY A 57 6.16 -0.32 0.61
C GLY A 57 5.53 -0.01 -0.75
N GLY A 58 5.24 1.27 -0.99
CA GLY A 58 4.53 1.70 -2.18
C GLY A 58 3.02 1.43 -2.17
N SER A 59 2.41 1.05 -1.06
CA SER A 59 0.97 0.84 -0.99
C SER A 59 0.18 2.15 -0.84
N PHE A 60 -1.11 2.07 -1.09
CA PHE A 60 -2.06 3.16 -0.88
C PHE A 60 -3.42 2.63 -0.44
N GLN A 61 -4.19 3.46 0.23
CA GLN A 61 -5.58 3.19 0.60
C GLN A 61 -6.46 4.38 0.22
N ILE A 62 -7.73 4.12 -0.09
CA ILE A 62 -8.72 5.16 -0.42
C ILE A 62 -9.99 4.89 0.36
N TYR A 63 -10.48 5.92 1.01
CA TYR A 63 -11.76 5.97 1.68
C TYR A 63 -12.62 7.11 1.10
N HIS A 64 -13.86 6.83 0.75
CA HIS A 64 -14.90 7.80 0.45
C HIS A 64 -16.26 7.16 0.69
N LYS A 65 -17.01 7.62 1.70
CA LYS A 65 -18.30 7.03 2.09
C LYS A 65 -18.23 5.50 2.22
N GLY A 66 -17.11 5.02 2.77
CA GLY A 66 -16.74 3.63 2.92
C GLY A 66 -15.35 3.31 2.37
N PRO A 67 -14.72 2.20 2.82
CA PRO A 67 -13.41 1.76 2.34
C PRO A 67 -13.48 1.23 0.91
N LEU A 68 -12.71 1.83 -0.02
CA LEU A 68 -12.73 1.55 -1.45
C LEU A 68 -11.49 0.81 -1.95
N ALA A 69 -10.30 1.30 -1.60
CA ALA A 69 -9.04 0.59 -1.78
C ALA A 69 -8.48 0.30 -0.40
N ILE A 70 -8.32 -0.97 -0.04
CA ILE A 70 -8.05 -1.41 1.33
C ILE A 70 -6.72 -2.14 1.47
N ASP A 71 -6.20 -2.17 2.69
CA ASP A 71 -5.33 -3.24 3.16
C ASP A 71 -6.20 -4.48 3.39
N ALA A 72 -5.96 -5.56 2.63
CA ALA A 72 -6.80 -6.76 2.68
C ALA A 72 -6.39 -7.72 3.80
N GLY A 73 -5.27 -7.47 4.46
CA GLY A 73 -4.80 -8.27 5.57
C GLY A 73 -5.62 -7.99 6.83
N ALA A 74 -6.26 -9.02 7.36
CA ALA A 74 -7.01 -8.91 8.61
C ALA A 74 -6.74 -10.11 9.51
N TYR A 75 -6.73 -9.87 10.82
CA TYR A 75 -6.77 -10.95 11.80
C TYR A 75 -8.14 -11.60 11.75
N SER A 76 -8.20 -12.88 11.39
CA SER A 76 -9.45 -13.65 11.35
C SER A 76 -9.42 -14.77 12.37
N GLY A 77 -10.10 -14.58 13.49
CA GLY A 77 -10.30 -15.59 14.52
C GLY A 77 -9.01 -16.23 15.05
N SER A 78 -9.11 -17.45 15.56
CA SER A 78 -7.98 -18.20 16.15
C SER A 78 -6.90 -18.60 15.15
N SER A 79 -7.22 -18.68 13.87
CA SER A 79 -6.27 -19.08 12.81
C SER A 79 -5.54 -17.89 12.17
N GLY A 80 -5.91 -16.66 12.46
CA GLY A 80 -5.38 -15.45 11.85
C GLY A 80 -4.39 -14.65 12.71
N GLY A 81 -4.05 -15.12 13.92
CA GLY A 81 -3.16 -14.42 14.83
C GLY A 81 -1.69 -14.41 14.41
N TYR A 82 -0.85 -13.78 15.23
CA TYR A 82 0.59 -13.73 15.05
C TYR A 82 1.20 -15.12 14.85
N ASN A 83 2.20 -15.21 13.97
CA ASN A 83 2.86 -16.46 13.60
C ASN A 83 1.97 -17.53 12.93
N SER A 84 0.69 -17.24 12.69
CA SER A 84 -0.17 -18.14 11.91
C SER A 84 0.31 -18.23 10.45
N PRO A 85 -0.07 -19.29 9.72
CA PRO A 85 0.15 -19.35 8.28
C PRO A 85 -0.42 -18.14 7.52
N ASN A 86 -1.59 -17.65 7.91
CA ASN A 86 -2.22 -16.47 7.31
C ASN A 86 -1.39 -15.20 7.56
N ASN A 87 -0.84 -15.02 8.77
CA ASN A 87 0.06 -13.92 9.07
C ASN A 87 1.29 -13.91 8.17
N LYS A 88 1.96 -15.07 8.06
CA LYS A 88 3.25 -15.21 7.37
C LYS A 88 3.13 -15.22 5.85
N ASN A 89 2.02 -15.72 5.32
CA ASN A 89 1.86 -15.98 3.89
C ASN A 89 0.89 -15.03 3.20
N TYR A 90 0.15 -14.23 3.96
CA TYR A 90 -0.87 -13.36 3.39
C TYR A 90 -0.87 -11.96 4.01
N PHE A 91 -1.46 -11.75 5.18
CA PHE A 91 -1.85 -10.40 5.56
C PHE A 91 -0.70 -9.44 5.90
N LYS A 92 0.50 -9.95 6.22
CA LYS A 92 1.70 -9.12 6.30
C LYS A 92 2.50 -9.06 5.01
N ARG A 93 2.15 -9.87 4.03
CA ARG A 93 2.86 -9.96 2.75
C ARG A 93 2.33 -8.94 1.75
N THR A 94 3.17 -8.59 0.79
CA THR A 94 2.85 -7.60 -0.24
C THR A 94 1.59 -7.98 -1.03
N ILE A 95 1.29 -9.27 -1.16
CA ILE A 95 0.09 -9.76 -1.84
C ILE A 95 -1.22 -9.28 -1.21
N ALA A 96 -1.22 -8.86 0.05
CA ALA A 96 -2.42 -8.33 0.73
C ALA A 96 -2.57 -6.80 0.59
N HIS A 97 -1.69 -6.14 -0.14
CA HIS A 97 -1.62 -4.68 -0.20
C HIS A 97 -1.73 -4.13 -1.62
N ASN A 98 -2.16 -2.89 -1.77
CA ASN A 98 -2.28 -2.19 -3.05
C ASN A 98 -0.89 -1.77 -3.55
N SER A 99 -0.06 -2.73 -3.90
CA SER A 99 1.33 -2.55 -4.29
C SER A 99 1.68 -3.39 -5.52
N LEU A 100 2.95 -3.73 -5.68
CA LEU A 100 3.49 -4.41 -6.84
C LEU A 100 4.05 -5.78 -6.46
N LEU A 101 3.80 -6.79 -7.31
CA LEU A 101 4.51 -8.07 -7.23
C LEU A 101 5.37 -8.24 -8.48
N VAL A 102 6.55 -8.82 -8.30
CA VAL A 102 7.43 -9.29 -9.37
C VAL A 102 7.76 -10.75 -9.05
N TYR A 103 7.20 -11.67 -9.82
CA TYR A 103 7.27 -13.10 -9.51
C TYR A 103 8.49 -13.76 -10.16
N ASP A 104 9.45 -14.13 -9.31
CA ASP A 104 10.57 -15.02 -9.60
C ASP A 104 10.22 -16.40 -9.04
N PRO A 105 10.05 -17.45 -9.87
CA PRO A 105 9.63 -18.77 -9.38
C PRO A 105 10.65 -19.43 -8.44
N ASP A 106 11.91 -19.04 -8.53
CA ASP A 106 12.99 -19.63 -7.72
C ASP A 106 13.23 -18.87 -6.41
N GLU A 107 12.51 -17.78 -6.16
CA GLU A 107 12.68 -16.98 -4.95
C GLU A 107 12.15 -17.70 -3.71
N LYS A 108 12.94 -17.59 -2.63
CA LYS A 108 12.59 -18.12 -1.30
C LYS A 108 12.63 -17.00 -0.28
N PHE A 109 11.53 -16.83 0.45
CA PHE A 109 11.42 -15.85 1.54
C PHE A 109 11.72 -16.53 2.86
N GLU A 110 12.92 -16.29 3.40
CA GLU A 110 13.27 -16.74 4.74
C GLU A 110 12.60 -15.89 5.81
N CYS A 111 11.91 -16.56 6.73
CA CYS A 111 11.26 -15.93 7.86
C CYS A 111 11.86 -16.44 9.17
N TRP A 112 12.18 -15.54 10.08
CA TRP A 112 12.58 -15.91 11.42
C TRP A 112 11.41 -16.53 12.18
N ASN A 113 11.62 -17.61 12.90
CA ASN A 113 10.58 -18.26 13.70
C ASN A 113 10.62 -17.76 15.15
N TYR A 114 9.89 -16.71 15.43
CA TYR A 114 9.77 -16.18 16.79
C TYR A 114 9.09 -17.23 17.71
N GLY A 115 9.73 -17.54 18.83
CA GLY A 115 9.20 -18.52 19.82
C GLY A 115 9.48 -19.99 19.51
N GLY A 116 10.14 -20.32 18.41
CA GLY A 116 10.40 -21.70 17.99
C GLY A 116 11.87 -22.13 17.95
N GLY A 117 12.74 -21.57 18.80
CA GLY A 117 14.14 -21.98 18.87
C GLY A 117 15.02 -21.47 17.73
N GLY A 118 14.66 -20.37 17.09
CA GLY A 118 15.50 -19.70 16.08
C GLY A 118 15.60 -20.43 14.74
N LYS A 119 14.75 -21.41 14.45
CA LYS A 119 14.77 -22.11 13.18
C LYS A 119 14.17 -21.27 12.06
N THR A 120 14.92 -21.09 10.99
CA THR A 120 14.46 -20.46 9.75
C THR A 120 13.26 -21.22 9.17
N ARG A 121 12.23 -20.49 8.81
CA ARG A 121 11.09 -21.00 8.03
C ARG A 121 10.95 -20.19 6.76
N PHE A 122 10.28 -20.74 5.78
CA PHE A 122 9.99 -20.03 4.54
C PHE A 122 8.53 -19.60 4.53
N ALA A 123 8.28 -18.37 4.09
CA ALA A 123 6.96 -17.93 3.66
C ALA A 123 6.69 -18.37 2.22
N ALA A 124 5.42 -18.41 1.85
CA ALA A 124 5.03 -18.64 0.47
C ALA A 124 5.60 -17.55 -0.46
N ASN A 125 6.01 -17.96 -1.65
CA ASN A 125 6.48 -17.01 -2.66
C ASN A 125 5.27 -16.32 -3.30
N ASP A 126 5.01 -15.10 -2.87
CA ASP A 126 3.97 -14.23 -3.40
C ASP A 126 4.47 -13.28 -4.50
N GLY A 127 5.77 -13.30 -4.80
CA GLY A 127 6.40 -12.31 -5.68
C GLY A 127 6.60 -10.93 -5.05
N GLY A 128 6.30 -10.78 -3.77
CA GLY A 128 6.33 -9.51 -3.04
C GLY A 128 7.70 -9.06 -2.55
N GLN A 129 7.67 -8.23 -1.52
CA GLN A 129 8.85 -7.63 -0.91
C GLN A 129 9.61 -8.62 -0.04
N ARG A 130 10.92 -8.39 0.13
CA ARG A 130 11.90 -9.36 0.66
C ARG A 130 11.77 -9.69 2.14
N MET A 131 11.26 -8.77 2.94
CA MET A 131 11.04 -9.02 4.36
C MET A 131 9.85 -9.94 4.58
N CYS A 132 9.87 -10.70 5.67
CA CYS A 132 8.78 -11.61 6.01
C CYS A 132 7.83 -11.08 7.09
N GLY A 133 8.03 -9.86 7.54
CA GLY A 133 7.26 -9.26 8.60
C GLY A 133 7.70 -9.73 9.97
N GLU A 134 6.73 -9.94 10.84
CA GLU A 134 7.00 -10.33 12.21
C GLU A 134 7.83 -11.61 12.29
N GLY A 135 8.83 -11.57 13.17
CA GLY A 135 9.82 -12.64 13.28
C GLY A 135 11.06 -12.45 12.41
N TRP A 136 11.12 -11.41 11.56
CA TRP A 136 12.38 -10.94 11.01
C TRP A 136 13.27 -10.41 12.15
N LYS A 137 14.58 -10.35 11.94
CA LYS A 137 15.49 -9.82 12.97
C LYS A 137 15.02 -8.45 13.43
N THR A 138 14.79 -8.30 14.72
CA THR A 138 14.40 -7.03 15.29
C THR A 138 15.62 -6.10 15.31
N CYS A 139 15.44 -4.90 14.78
CA CYS A 139 16.42 -3.84 14.89
C CYS A 139 16.53 -3.38 16.35
N ASN A 140 17.75 -3.36 16.90
CA ASN A 140 18.01 -3.03 18.30
C ASN A 140 18.87 -1.78 18.50
N SER A 141 19.25 -1.09 17.43
CA SER A 141 20.00 0.17 17.47
C SER A 141 19.63 1.04 16.25
N LEU A 142 19.91 2.34 16.36
CA LEU A 142 19.71 3.27 15.25
C LEU A 142 20.62 2.92 14.06
N ASP A 143 21.87 2.55 14.32
CA ASP A 143 22.82 2.15 13.27
C ASP A 143 22.34 0.92 12.52
N SER A 144 21.78 -0.06 13.25
CA SER A 144 21.14 -1.23 12.63
C SER A 144 19.95 -0.82 11.78
N LEU A 145 19.08 0.04 12.29
CA LEU A 145 17.90 0.52 11.57
C LEU A 145 18.28 1.23 10.27
N LEU A 146 19.33 2.01 10.27
CA LEU A 146 19.80 2.79 9.12
C LEU A 146 20.67 1.96 8.15
N SER A 147 20.94 0.69 8.46
CA SER A 147 21.70 -0.19 7.57
C SER A 147 20.89 -0.60 6.33
N GLU A 148 21.57 -1.07 5.30
CA GLU A 148 20.95 -1.57 4.06
C GLU A 148 20.00 -2.75 4.31
N GLU A 149 20.22 -3.52 5.37
CA GLU A 149 19.35 -4.65 5.72
C GLU A 149 17.91 -4.20 6.00
N TYR A 150 17.75 -3.06 6.66
CA TYR A 150 16.45 -2.51 7.07
C TYR A 150 15.95 -1.39 6.17
N THR A 151 16.76 -0.90 5.25
CA THR A 151 16.34 0.08 4.27
C THR A 151 15.52 -0.62 3.16
N VAL A 152 14.27 -0.22 3.00
CA VAL A 152 13.36 -0.81 2.02
C VAL A 152 12.86 0.19 0.98
N GLY A 153 13.06 1.47 1.21
CA GLY A 153 12.67 2.51 0.28
C GLY A 153 13.36 3.83 0.55
N LYS A 154 13.08 4.79 -0.34
CA LYS A 154 13.55 6.17 -0.22
C LYS A 154 12.54 7.11 -0.84
N VAL A 155 12.09 8.11 -0.11
CA VAL A 155 11.32 9.20 -0.68
C VAL A 155 12.22 10.05 -1.57
N LEU A 156 11.85 10.20 -2.82
CA LEU A 156 12.59 10.98 -3.82
C LEU A 156 12.08 12.41 -3.92
N ALA A 157 10.77 12.59 -3.76
CA ALA A 157 10.13 13.89 -3.76
C ALA A 157 8.76 13.81 -3.10
N HIS A 158 8.33 14.90 -2.47
CA HIS A 158 6.98 15.10 -2.00
C HIS A 158 6.64 16.58 -2.08
N GLY A 159 5.36 16.90 -2.09
CA GLY A 159 4.87 18.27 -2.10
C GLY A 159 3.35 18.32 -2.10
N PHE A 160 2.86 19.51 -1.90
CA PHE A 160 1.44 19.86 -1.99
C PHE A 160 1.34 21.35 -2.30
N GLY A 161 0.23 21.80 -2.84
CA GLY A 161 0.05 23.21 -3.16
C GLY A 161 -1.42 23.57 -3.37
N PRO A 162 -1.74 24.88 -3.17
CA PRO A 162 -0.82 25.99 -2.81
C PRO A 162 -0.30 25.92 -1.37
N ASP A 163 -1.07 25.32 -0.44
CA ASP A 163 -0.72 25.16 0.98
C ASP A 163 -1.29 23.82 1.52
N ALA A 164 -1.06 23.52 2.80
CA ALA A 164 -1.50 22.28 3.42
C ALA A 164 -2.96 22.31 3.86
N GLN A 165 -3.56 23.47 4.08
CA GLN A 165 -4.92 23.66 4.52
C GLN A 165 -5.92 23.43 3.39
N THR A 166 -5.60 23.93 2.19
CA THR A 166 -6.47 23.87 1.01
C THR A 166 -5.69 23.42 -0.24
N PRO A 167 -5.06 22.24 -0.23
CA PRO A 167 -4.23 21.82 -1.34
C PRO A 167 -5.08 21.43 -2.55
N ASP A 168 -4.69 21.90 -3.73
CA ASP A 168 -5.23 21.43 -5.01
C ASP A 168 -4.65 20.06 -5.36
N TYR A 169 -3.41 19.81 -4.90
CA TYR A 169 -2.74 18.53 -5.09
C TYR A 169 -1.85 18.16 -3.90
N SER A 170 -1.63 16.84 -3.75
CA SER A 170 -0.62 16.26 -2.87
C SER A 170 0.17 15.21 -3.64
N TYR A 171 1.48 15.26 -3.58
CA TYR A 171 2.39 14.47 -4.39
C TYR A 171 3.41 13.74 -3.52
N LEU A 172 3.56 12.43 -3.77
CA LEU A 172 4.59 11.60 -3.14
C LEU A 172 5.24 10.70 -4.19
N LYS A 173 6.58 10.71 -4.25
CA LYS A 173 7.36 9.83 -5.11
C LYS A 173 8.44 9.13 -4.32
N GLY A 174 8.59 7.83 -4.53
CA GLY A 174 9.64 7.05 -3.91
C GLY A 174 10.26 6.01 -4.81
N ASP A 175 11.45 5.60 -4.39
CA ASP A 175 12.14 4.41 -4.88
C ASP A 175 11.93 3.31 -3.84
N ILE A 176 11.31 2.22 -4.26
CA ILE A 176 11.04 1.03 -3.44
C ILE A 176 11.83 -0.19 -3.94
N THR A 177 12.87 0.03 -4.72
CA THR A 177 13.71 -1.04 -5.29
C THR A 177 14.28 -1.92 -4.19
N GLN A 178 14.76 -1.32 -3.11
CA GLN A 178 15.36 -2.05 -1.98
C GLN A 178 14.35 -2.89 -1.18
N ALA A 179 13.05 -2.67 -1.34
CA ALA A 179 12.04 -3.55 -0.75
C ALA A 179 12.05 -4.93 -1.40
N TYR A 180 12.55 -5.05 -2.62
CA TYR A 180 12.62 -6.32 -3.35
C TYR A 180 14.03 -6.90 -3.32
N THR A 181 14.13 -8.19 -3.62
CA THR A 181 15.41 -8.86 -3.84
C THR A 181 15.99 -8.48 -5.20
N ARG A 182 17.14 -9.11 -5.57
CA ARG A 182 17.78 -8.97 -6.90
C ARG A 182 16.85 -9.19 -8.12
N LYS A 183 15.64 -9.70 -7.92
CA LYS A 183 14.63 -9.86 -8.99
C LYS A 183 14.19 -8.54 -9.60
N VAL A 184 14.35 -7.42 -8.87
CA VAL A 184 13.97 -6.08 -9.31
C VAL A 184 15.22 -5.21 -9.42
N LYS A 185 15.45 -4.63 -10.61
CA LYS A 185 16.54 -3.65 -10.84
C LYS A 185 16.10 -2.22 -10.52
N GLU A 186 14.82 -1.93 -10.73
CA GLU A 186 14.24 -0.62 -10.43
C GLU A 186 12.74 -0.78 -10.15
N ALA A 187 12.27 -0.21 -9.04
CA ALA A 187 10.86 -0.03 -8.75
C ALA A 187 10.65 1.36 -8.14
N LYS A 188 10.06 2.25 -8.93
CA LYS A 188 9.71 3.62 -8.49
C LYS A 188 8.21 3.80 -8.62
N ARG A 189 7.61 4.41 -7.60
CA ARG A 189 6.18 4.74 -7.57
C ARG A 189 5.98 6.22 -7.31
N SER A 190 5.06 6.80 -8.03
CA SER A 190 4.61 8.18 -7.84
C SER A 190 3.11 8.19 -7.62
N PHE A 191 2.67 9.00 -6.66
CA PHE A 191 1.29 9.29 -6.35
C PHE A 191 1.02 10.77 -6.55
N VAL A 192 -0.10 11.10 -7.18
CA VAL A 192 -0.63 12.46 -7.21
C VAL A 192 -2.10 12.39 -6.81
N PHE A 193 -2.43 12.90 -5.64
CA PHE A 193 -3.81 13.11 -5.22
C PHE A 193 -4.22 14.51 -5.64
N LEU A 194 -5.34 14.60 -6.37
CA LEU A 194 -5.92 15.85 -6.84
C LEU A 194 -7.22 16.09 -6.08
N ASN A 195 -7.37 17.27 -5.49
CA ASN A 195 -8.61 17.76 -4.94
C ASN A 195 -9.36 18.50 -6.06
N LEU A 196 -10.38 17.85 -6.60
CA LEU A 196 -11.10 18.36 -7.78
C LEU A 196 -12.21 19.36 -7.42
N GLN A 197 -12.52 19.50 -6.13
CA GLN A 197 -13.55 20.41 -5.62
C GLN A 197 -14.91 20.22 -6.32
N SER A 198 -15.20 19.00 -6.73
CA SER A 198 -16.43 18.62 -7.45
C SER A 198 -17.28 17.70 -6.57
N GLU A 199 -18.57 17.97 -6.46
CA GLU A 199 -19.48 17.11 -5.71
C GLU A 199 -19.63 15.71 -6.34
N GLN A 200 -19.48 15.61 -7.66
CA GLN A 200 -19.63 14.35 -8.40
C GLN A 200 -18.35 13.51 -8.37
N VAL A 201 -17.20 14.15 -8.51
CA VAL A 201 -15.87 13.53 -8.49
C VAL A 201 -14.96 14.38 -7.60
N PRO A 202 -15.02 14.20 -6.29
CA PRO A 202 -14.32 15.09 -5.35
C PRO A 202 -12.80 14.99 -5.42
N ALA A 203 -12.27 13.82 -5.82
CA ALA A 203 -10.82 13.61 -5.92
C ALA A 203 -10.45 12.65 -7.05
N ALA A 204 -9.19 12.71 -7.47
CA ALA A 204 -8.55 11.70 -8.29
C ALA A 204 -7.19 11.33 -7.69
N LEU A 205 -6.84 10.04 -7.72
CA LEU A 205 -5.49 9.55 -7.40
C LEU A 205 -4.84 8.99 -8.66
N ILE A 206 -3.73 9.57 -9.06
CA ILE A 206 -2.89 9.08 -10.15
C ILE A 206 -1.76 8.26 -9.53
N VAL A 207 -1.62 7.00 -9.94
CA VAL A 207 -0.51 6.12 -9.54
C VAL A 207 0.30 5.82 -10.79
N TYR A 208 1.60 6.13 -10.75
CA TYR A 208 2.53 5.86 -11.84
C TYR A 208 3.70 5.02 -11.34
N ASP A 209 3.94 3.90 -12.01
CA ASP A 209 4.99 2.95 -11.68
C ASP A 209 6.01 2.79 -12.80
N LYS A 210 7.29 2.78 -12.42
CA LYS A 210 8.39 2.32 -13.26
C LYS A 210 9.00 1.07 -12.64
N VAL A 211 8.83 -0.09 -13.28
CA VAL A 211 9.31 -1.38 -12.77
C VAL A 211 10.18 -2.07 -13.81
N VAL A 212 11.44 -2.31 -13.45
CA VAL A 212 12.42 -3.05 -14.27
C VAL A 212 12.81 -4.32 -13.52
N ALA A 213 12.36 -5.47 -13.99
CA ALA A 213 12.78 -6.76 -13.48
C ALA A 213 14.17 -7.15 -13.99
N SER A 214 14.91 -7.96 -13.23
CA SER A 214 16.22 -8.47 -13.64
C SER A 214 16.12 -9.50 -14.78
N ASN A 215 14.98 -10.18 -14.87
CA ASN A 215 14.66 -11.10 -15.94
C ASN A 215 13.34 -10.68 -16.61
N SER A 216 13.33 -10.58 -17.95
CA SER A 216 12.13 -10.22 -18.72
C SER A 216 11.00 -11.25 -18.58
N GLY A 217 11.32 -12.49 -18.18
CA GLY A 217 10.37 -13.56 -17.94
C GLY A 217 9.57 -13.43 -16.64
N TYR A 218 10.03 -12.60 -15.71
CA TYR A 218 9.32 -12.42 -14.45
C TYR A 218 8.01 -11.67 -14.67
N ARG A 219 6.91 -12.28 -14.21
CA ARG A 219 5.58 -11.66 -14.27
C ARG A 219 5.49 -10.53 -13.25
N LYS A 220 4.83 -9.46 -13.64
CA LYS A 220 4.57 -8.29 -12.80
C LYS A 220 3.07 -8.16 -12.59
N TYR A 221 2.67 -7.87 -11.36
CA TYR A 221 1.27 -7.66 -10.99
C TYR A 221 1.15 -6.33 -10.26
N TRP A 222 0.18 -5.55 -10.64
CA TRP A 222 -0.30 -4.41 -9.90
C TRP A 222 -1.57 -4.82 -9.17
N LEU A 223 -1.66 -4.54 -7.87
CA LEU A 223 -2.72 -5.03 -7.02
C LEU A 223 -3.60 -3.90 -6.52
N LEU A 224 -4.91 -4.12 -6.49
CA LEU A 224 -5.89 -3.34 -5.74
C LEU A 224 -6.86 -4.28 -5.05
N HIS A 225 -7.11 -4.03 -3.78
CA HIS A 225 -8.00 -4.81 -2.94
C HIS A 225 -9.25 -4.01 -2.61
N SER A 226 -10.39 -4.67 -2.64
CA SER A 226 -11.69 -4.10 -2.26
C SER A 226 -12.50 -5.10 -1.43
N ILE A 227 -13.44 -4.60 -0.63
CA ILE A 227 -14.32 -5.46 0.17
C ILE A 227 -15.35 -6.15 -0.71
N GLU A 228 -15.95 -5.41 -1.65
CA GLU A 228 -16.92 -5.94 -2.59
C GLU A 228 -16.28 -6.19 -3.95
N GLU A 229 -16.81 -7.16 -4.70
CA GLU A 229 -16.29 -7.52 -6.01
C GLU A 229 -16.41 -6.33 -6.98
N PRO A 230 -15.31 -5.90 -7.62
CA PRO A 230 -15.38 -4.83 -8.61
C PRO A 230 -16.03 -5.30 -9.91
N THR A 231 -16.56 -4.35 -10.68
CA THR A 231 -17.03 -4.58 -12.05
C THR A 231 -15.90 -4.21 -13.02
N LEU A 232 -15.57 -5.11 -13.95
CA LEU A 232 -14.55 -4.88 -14.98
C LEU A 232 -15.21 -4.53 -16.33
N GLU A 233 -14.66 -3.51 -16.99
CA GLU A 233 -15.07 -3.08 -18.34
C GLU A 233 -13.84 -2.64 -19.13
N SER A 234 -13.34 -3.47 -20.06
CA SER A 234 -12.14 -3.15 -20.87
C SER A 234 -10.94 -2.76 -20.02
N ASN A 235 -10.50 -1.51 -20.10
CA ASN A 235 -9.37 -0.96 -19.33
C ASN A 235 -9.81 -0.23 -18.04
N THR A 236 -11.05 -0.42 -17.62
CA THR A 236 -11.61 0.20 -16.41
C THR A 236 -12.13 -0.84 -15.44
N PHE A 237 -12.20 -0.49 -14.18
CA PHE A 237 -12.92 -1.24 -13.16
C PHE A 237 -13.50 -0.30 -12.12
N THR A 238 -14.67 -0.67 -11.60
CA THR A 238 -15.38 0.11 -10.62
C THR A 238 -15.56 -0.69 -9.33
N VAL A 239 -15.12 -0.12 -8.22
CA VAL A 239 -15.39 -0.60 -6.87
C VAL A 239 -16.57 0.19 -6.31
N ARG A 240 -17.56 -0.49 -5.77
CA ARG A 240 -18.72 0.12 -5.10
C ARG A 240 -18.84 -0.42 -3.69
N ARG A 241 -19.23 0.45 -2.78
CA ARG A 241 -19.67 0.07 -1.43
C ARG A 241 -21.19 0.17 -1.37
N THR A 242 -21.83 -0.92 -0.96
CA THR A 242 -23.30 -1.02 -0.92
C THR A 242 -23.83 -1.62 0.36
N LYS A 243 -22.94 -1.96 1.29
CA LYS A 243 -23.23 -2.61 2.58
C LYS A 243 -22.83 -1.71 3.73
N ASP A 244 -23.34 -2.05 4.92
CA ASP A 244 -22.94 -1.43 6.20
C ASP A 244 -23.23 0.09 6.28
N GLY A 245 -24.16 0.61 5.45
CA GLY A 245 -24.46 2.04 5.35
C GLY A 245 -23.49 2.83 4.45
N ASP A 246 -22.51 2.17 3.86
CA ASP A 246 -21.55 2.76 2.92
C ASP A 246 -22.21 3.01 1.55
N SER A 247 -21.72 4.01 0.83
CA SER A 247 -22.22 4.37 -0.52
C SER A 247 -21.13 4.87 -1.46
N GLY A 248 -19.86 4.63 -1.11
CA GLY A 248 -18.71 5.09 -1.88
C GLY A 248 -18.55 4.37 -3.21
N MET A 249 -17.93 5.06 -4.16
CA MET A 249 -17.58 4.50 -5.46
C MET A 249 -16.18 4.96 -5.86
N LEU A 250 -15.39 4.03 -6.39
CA LEU A 250 -14.08 4.28 -6.97
C LEU A 250 -14.07 3.75 -8.41
N HIS A 251 -13.91 4.66 -9.36
CA HIS A 251 -13.74 4.31 -10.77
C HIS A 251 -12.25 4.37 -11.11
N ASN A 252 -11.73 3.28 -11.67
CA ASN A 252 -10.33 3.17 -12.03
C ASN A 252 -10.18 2.99 -13.53
N THR A 253 -9.20 3.69 -14.11
CA THR A 253 -8.81 3.54 -15.51
C THR A 253 -7.34 3.19 -15.61
N VAL A 254 -7.02 2.11 -16.29
CA VAL A 254 -5.64 1.73 -16.59
C VAL A 254 -5.23 2.38 -17.89
N LEU A 255 -4.30 3.32 -17.81
CA LEU A 255 -3.80 4.07 -18.97
C LEU A 255 -2.60 3.37 -19.63
N LEU A 256 -1.72 2.78 -18.81
CA LEU A 256 -0.51 2.10 -19.24
C LEU A 256 -0.18 0.92 -18.30
N PRO A 257 0.29 -0.24 -18.83
CA PRO A 257 0.23 -0.63 -20.24
C PRO A 257 -1.23 -0.76 -20.71
N GLN A 258 -1.49 -0.89 -22.01
CA GLN A 258 -2.83 -1.23 -22.48
C GLN A 258 -3.28 -2.53 -21.79
N ALA A 259 -4.40 -2.47 -21.10
CA ALA A 259 -4.82 -3.50 -20.17
C ALA A 259 -5.51 -4.67 -20.90
N ASP A 260 -4.72 -5.54 -21.51
CA ASP A 260 -5.25 -6.77 -22.11
C ASP A 260 -5.52 -7.88 -21.09
N ASN A 261 -5.15 -7.69 -19.81
CA ASN A 261 -5.16 -8.74 -18.80
C ASN A 261 -5.49 -8.23 -17.40
N MET A 262 -6.61 -7.55 -17.23
CA MET A 262 -7.21 -7.38 -15.91
C MET A 262 -7.99 -8.64 -15.52
N HIS A 263 -7.83 -9.11 -14.31
CA HIS A 263 -8.64 -10.21 -13.78
C HIS A 263 -8.94 -10.01 -12.30
N ILE A 264 -10.05 -10.58 -11.87
CA ILE A 264 -10.45 -10.61 -10.47
C ILE A 264 -10.08 -11.97 -9.91
N ASP A 265 -9.29 -12.00 -8.85
CA ASP A 265 -9.10 -13.19 -8.04
C ASP A 265 -10.14 -13.21 -6.91
N LYS A 266 -11.11 -14.09 -7.02
CA LYS A 266 -12.22 -14.21 -6.06
C LYS A 266 -11.80 -14.82 -4.72
N ALA A 267 -10.75 -15.60 -4.70
CA ALA A 267 -10.27 -16.27 -3.48
C ALA A 267 -9.73 -15.26 -2.46
N CYS A 268 -9.10 -14.20 -2.97
CA CYS A 268 -8.54 -13.11 -2.15
C CYS A 268 -9.15 -11.74 -2.48
N ARG A 269 -10.11 -11.65 -3.44
CA ARG A 269 -10.66 -10.39 -3.98
C ARG A 269 -9.56 -9.41 -4.46
N ILE A 270 -8.56 -9.95 -5.14
CA ILE A 270 -7.43 -9.21 -5.68
C ILE A 270 -7.70 -8.85 -7.13
N LEU A 271 -7.50 -7.59 -7.49
CA LEU A 271 -7.41 -7.16 -8.87
C LEU A 271 -5.94 -7.18 -9.30
N GLY A 272 -5.59 -8.03 -10.25
CA GLY A 272 -4.23 -8.13 -10.78
C GLY A 272 -4.14 -7.60 -12.21
N LEU A 273 -3.15 -6.76 -12.48
CA LEU A 273 -2.75 -6.36 -13.83
C LEU A 273 -1.50 -7.14 -14.23
N VAL A 274 -1.61 -7.97 -15.25
CA VAL A 274 -0.45 -8.69 -15.81
C VAL A 274 0.03 -7.93 -17.04
N GLY A 275 1.15 -7.21 -16.91
CA GLY A 275 1.81 -6.59 -18.07
C GLY A 275 2.40 -7.67 -18.97
N ARG A 276 1.96 -7.77 -20.24
CA ARG A 276 2.66 -8.56 -21.26
C ARG A 276 3.91 -7.83 -21.72
N ARG A 277 4.86 -8.62 -22.18
CA ARG A 277 6.15 -8.19 -22.77
C ARG A 277 5.92 -7.32 -24.01
N ARG A 278 6.70 -6.30 -24.15
CA ARG A 278 7.38 -5.93 -25.38
C ARG A 278 8.88 -6.07 -25.19
#